data_8c4a390a1338390e7a2fea4899691fdd
#
_entry.id   8c4a390a1338390e7a2fea4899691fdd
#
_cell.length_a   1.000
_cell.length_b   1.000
_cell.length_c   1.000
_cell.angle_alpha   90.00
_cell.angle_beta   90.00
_cell.angle_gamma   90.00
#
_symmetry.space_group_name_H-M   'P 1'
#
loop_
_entity.id
_entity.type
_entity.pdbx_description
1 polymer ?
#
loop_
_entity_poly.entity_id
_entity_poly.type
_entity_poly.pdbx_seq_one_letter_code
_entity_poly.pdbx_strand_id
1 'polypeptide(L)'
;YDGKDMKLLQDIHKDGFLRLNDAGDNRHLIVADGSSYTFLDTGAWSVAHGDHSHYYTTAPSLSTLSLQADHTGHVIADNGKVAAFADGTGTFDVYDPANLVSNKRTATNLETKQVKLPNPHHGFAIPLPNDQYLVAVGDSKTRTGAAVVDANGKTITENKECPGVHGEAIARDNTFTIGCTDGVLIYRDGTFTKVT
;
A
#
# COMPACT_ATOMS: atom_id res chain seq x y z
N TYR A 1 11.98 18.06 6.55
CA TYR A 1 11.73 19.39 7.12
C TYR A 1 11.10 19.24 8.50
N ASP A 2 11.42 20.17 9.41
CA ASP A 2 10.71 20.31 10.67
C ASP A 2 9.31 20.88 10.42
N GLY A 3 8.27 20.25 10.96
CA GLY A 3 6.88 20.66 10.73
C GLY A 3 6.47 21.96 11.43
N LYS A 4 7.30 22.47 12.35
CA LYS A 4 7.02 23.67 13.12
C LYS A 4 7.49 24.95 12.41
N ASP A 5 8.70 24.92 11.86
CA ASP A 5 9.36 26.10 11.28
C ASP A 5 9.83 25.89 9.83
N MET A 6 9.51 24.72 9.25
CA MET A 6 9.88 24.33 7.89
C MET A 6 11.40 24.34 7.64
N LYS A 7 12.19 24.17 8.69
CA LYS A 7 13.63 24.07 8.58
C LYS A 7 14.02 22.73 7.98
N LEU A 8 14.95 22.73 7.03
CA LEU A 8 15.50 21.49 6.49
C LEU A 8 16.26 20.71 7.57
N LEU A 9 15.81 19.51 7.90
CA LEU A 9 16.47 18.62 8.84
C LEU A 9 17.53 17.78 8.15
N GLN A 10 17.18 17.22 6.98
CA GLN A 10 18.06 16.37 6.21
C GLN A 10 17.63 16.32 4.75
N ASP A 11 18.59 16.25 3.85
CA ASP A 11 18.40 15.89 2.44
C ASP A 11 18.81 14.44 2.25
N ILE A 12 17.88 13.62 1.75
CA ILE A 12 18.10 12.19 1.47
C ILE A 12 17.95 12.00 -0.03
N HIS A 13 19.08 11.75 -0.68
CA HIS A 13 19.12 11.56 -2.12
C HIS A 13 18.89 10.09 -2.50
N LYS A 14 18.04 9.88 -3.49
CA LYS A 14 17.81 8.59 -4.16
C LYS A 14 17.47 8.87 -5.62
N ASP A 15 18.11 8.14 -6.53
CA ASP A 15 17.90 8.31 -7.97
C ASP A 15 16.52 7.80 -8.41
N GLY A 16 16.01 8.36 -9.50
CA GLY A 16 14.78 7.93 -10.15
C GLY A 16 13.56 8.81 -9.89
N PHE A 17 12.41 8.38 -10.39
CA PHE A 17 11.12 8.98 -10.07
C PHE A 17 10.60 8.37 -8.78
N LEU A 18 10.59 9.16 -7.72
CA LEU A 18 10.26 8.69 -6.39
C LEU A 18 8.80 8.98 -6.05
N ARG A 19 8.12 7.97 -5.50
CA ARG A 19 6.80 8.12 -4.88
C ARG A 19 6.90 7.79 -3.39
N LEU A 20 6.21 8.57 -2.58
CA LEU A 20 6.12 8.36 -1.13
C LEU A 20 4.75 7.80 -0.79
N ASN A 21 4.73 6.74 0.00
CA ASN A 21 3.52 6.07 0.46
C ASN A 21 3.58 5.85 1.97
N ASP A 22 2.43 5.71 2.60
CA ASP A 22 2.35 5.33 4.01
C ASP A 22 2.82 3.89 4.21
N ALA A 23 3.67 3.65 5.20
CA ALA A 23 4.09 2.31 5.60
C ALA A 23 3.15 1.65 6.62
N GLY A 24 2.08 2.34 7.05
CA GLY A 24 1.02 1.83 7.90
C GLY A 24 1.28 1.88 9.41
N ASP A 25 2.44 2.34 9.85
CA ASP A 25 2.85 2.33 11.27
C ASP A 25 2.91 3.72 11.92
N ASN A 26 2.48 4.78 11.21
CA ASN A 26 2.54 6.18 11.64
C ASN A 26 3.96 6.70 11.95
N ARG A 27 4.99 6.03 11.43
CA ARG A 27 6.40 6.42 11.59
C ARG A 27 7.18 6.37 10.29
N HIS A 28 6.97 5.31 9.51
CA HIS A 28 7.73 5.09 8.29
C HIS A 28 6.95 5.52 7.04
N LEU A 29 7.69 5.91 6.02
CA LEU A 29 7.21 6.04 4.65
C LEU A 29 7.87 4.97 3.79
N ILE A 30 7.18 4.56 2.73
CA ILE A 30 7.76 3.76 1.66
C ILE A 30 8.16 4.69 0.53
N VAL A 31 9.43 4.60 0.13
CA VAL A 31 9.99 5.26 -1.05
C VAL A 31 10.01 4.24 -2.18
N ALA A 32 9.11 4.40 -3.15
CA ALA A 32 9.05 3.58 -4.35
C ALA A 32 9.85 4.25 -5.46
N ASP A 33 10.81 3.52 -6.09
CA ASP A 33 11.73 4.04 -7.11
C ASP A 33 11.59 3.37 -8.48
N GLY A 34 10.55 2.55 -8.65
CA GLY A 34 10.31 1.76 -9.86
C GLY A 34 10.88 0.33 -9.77
N SER A 35 11.86 0.07 -8.93
CA SER A 35 12.50 -1.25 -8.78
C SER A 35 12.44 -1.80 -7.35
N SER A 36 12.15 -0.93 -6.39
CA SER A 36 12.10 -1.30 -4.97
C SER A 36 11.16 -0.41 -4.16
N TYR A 37 10.75 -0.94 -3.03
CA TYR A 37 10.06 -0.25 -1.94
C TYR A 37 11.02 -0.16 -0.76
N THR A 38 11.69 0.98 -0.58
CA THR A 38 12.63 1.21 0.51
C THR A 38 11.96 1.96 1.65
N PHE A 39 12.19 1.54 2.88
CA PHE A 39 11.57 2.17 4.05
C PHE A 39 12.38 3.37 4.52
N LEU A 40 11.71 4.50 4.73
CA LEU A 40 12.24 5.73 5.29
C LEU A 40 11.69 5.90 6.72
N ASP A 41 12.56 5.84 7.72
CA ASP A 41 12.21 6.24 9.08
C ASP A 41 12.15 7.78 9.14
N THR A 42 10.96 8.33 9.38
CA THR A 42 10.79 9.79 9.49
C THR A 42 11.48 10.39 10.71
N GLY A 43 11.87 9.52 11.65
CA GLY A 43 12.48 9.93 12.91
C GLY A 43 11.48 10.56 13.90
N ALA A 44 10.18 10.45 13.67
CA ALA A 44 9.14 10.99 14.56
C ALA A 44 8.08 9.91 14.83
N TRP A 45 7.79 9.67 16.11
CA TRP A 45 6.74 8.70 16.48
C TRP A 45 6.17 9.00 17.86
N SER A 46 5.05 8.38 18.20
CA SER A 46 4.46 8.43 19.52
C SER A 46 4.20 7.03 20.07
N VAL A 47 4.22 6.92 21.39
CA VAL A 47 3.87 5.70 22.11
C VAL A 47 2.76 6.05 23.10
N ALA A 48 1.61 5.38 22.97
CA ALA A 48 0.49 5.54 23.89
C ALA A 48 0.84 5.00 25.27
N HIS A 49 0.46 5.72 26.33
CA HIS A 49 0.64 5.34 27.71
C HIS A 49 -0.56 5.77 28.56
N GLY A 50 -1.50 4.86 28.78
CA GLY A 50 -2.71 5.16 29.52
C GLY A 50 -3.57 6.22 28.84
N ASP A 51 -3.74 7.38 29.46
CA ASP A 51 -4.54 8.51 29.01
C ASP A 51 -3.74 9.57 28.21
N HIS A 52 -2.45 9.34 27.97
CA HIS A 52 -1.56 10.24 27.22
C HIS A 52 -0.60 9.50 26.30
N SER A 53 0.17 10.25 25.51
CA SER A 53 1.21 9.69 24.63
C SER A 53 2.55 10.34 24.90
N HIS A 54 3.61 9.55 24.79
CA HIS A 54 4.99 10.04 24.75
C HIS A 54 5.42 10.25 23.31
N TYR A 55 6.03 11.38 23.03
CA TYR A 55 6.51 11.75 21.69
C TYR A 55 8.02 11.68 21.63
N TYR A 56 8.53 11.11 20.56
CA TYR A 56 9.95 10.88 20.34
C TYR A 56 10.37 11.42 19.00
N THR A 57 11.59 11.92 18.93
CA THR A 57 12.22 12.35 17.67
C THR A 57 13.67 11.88 17.58
N THR A 58 14.11 11.60 16.39
CA THR A 58 15.50 11.35 16.00
C THR A 58 15.73 11.89 14.59
N ALA A 59 16.95 11.85 14.09
CA ALA A 59 17.22 12.19 12.70
C ALA A 59 16.51 11.21 11.77
N PRO A 60 15.82 11.68 10.71
CA PRO A 60 15.25 10.80 9.69
C PRO A 60 16.35 10.02 8.95
N SER A 61 16.06 8.81 8.52
CA SER A 61 17.04 7.97 7.82
C SER A 61 16.40 6.99 6.85
N LEU A 62 17.04 6.78 5.71
CA LEU A 62 16.68 5.70 4.80
C LEU A 62 17.17 4.37 5.40
N SER A 63 16.26 3.42 5.52
CA SER A 63 16.56 2.08 6.03
C SER A 63 17.30 1.24 4.98
N THR A 64 17.99 0.21 5.44
CA THR A 64 18.46 -0.89 4.58
C THR A 64 17.36 -1.88 4.23
N LEU A 65 16.22 -1.81 4.93
CA LEU A 65 15.06 -2.62 4.64
C LEU A 65 14.42 -2.18 3.32
N SER A 66 14.26 -3.11 2.39
CA SER A 66 13.57 -2.89 1.12
C SER A 66 12.90 -4.16 0.62
N LEU A 67 11.79 -4.00 -0.10
CA LEU A 67 11.14 -5.06 -0.88
C LEU A 67 11.45 -4.82 -2.35
N GLN A 68 11.86 -5.87 -3.07
CA GLN A 68 12.16 -5.78 -4.50
C GLN A 68 10.87 -5.91 -5.31
N ALA A 69 10.73 -5.13 -6.36
CA ALA A 69 9.57 -5.17 -7.24
C ALA A 69 9.98 -4.92 -8.69
N ASP A 70 9.37 -5.63 -9.61
CA ASP A 70 9.42 -5.28 -11.02
C ASP A 70 8.31 -4.27 -11.31
N HIS A 71 8.68 -3.00 -11.52
CA HIS A 71 7.79 -1.85 -11.66
C HIS A 71 6.88 -1.66 -10.43
N THR A 72 7.31 -0.80 -9.52
CA THR A 72 6.52 -0.48 -8.31
C THR A 72 5.17 0.16 -8.66
N GLY A 73 4.09 -0.44 -8.20
CA GLY A 73 2.70 0.01 -8.33
C GLY A 73 2.20 0.76 -7.09
N HIS A 74 0.93 0.58 -6.78
CA HIS A 74 0.28 1.17 -5.60
C HIS A 74 0.72 0.50 -4.30
N VAL A 75 0.78 1.28 -3.24
CA VAL A 75 0.97 0.80 -1.86
C VAL A 75 -0.22 1.27 -1.05
N ILE A 76 -0.92 0.34 -0.42
CA ILE A 76 -2.15 0.64 0.32
C ILE A 76 -2.10 0.02 1.70
N ALA A 77 -2.27 0.87 2.71
CA ALA A 77 -2.41 0.48 4.10
C ALA A 77 -3.89 0.49 4.49
N ASP A 78 -4.43 -0.64 4.86
CA ASP A 78 -5.80 -0.79 5.38
C ASP A 78 -5.93 -2.06 6.21
N ASN A 79 -6.93 -2.10 7.08
CA ASN A 79 -7.27 -3.27 7.89
C ASN A 79 -6.06 -3.92 8.61
N GLY A 80 -5.15 -3.08 9.14
CA GLY A 80 -3.95 -3.51 9.88
C GLY A 80 -2.88 -4.20 9.04
N LYS A 81 -2.94 -4.08 7.71
CA LYS A 81 -1.95 -4.60 6.76
C LYS A 81 -1.58 -3.58 5.73
N VAL A 82 -0.45 -3.80 5.10
CA VAL A 82 -0.01 -3.01 3.93
C VAL A 82 0.24 -3.97 2.78
N ALA A 83 -0.29 -3.61 1.61
CA ALA A 83 -0.04 -4.31 0.35
C ALA A 83 0.73 -3.41 -0.62
N ALA A 84 1.87 -3.89 -1.13
CA ALA A 84 2.73 -3.22 -2.09
C ALA A 84 2.69 -3.97 -3.43
N PHE A 85 2.12 -3.35 -4.46
CA PHE A 85 1.84 -3.99 -5.75
C PHE A 85 3.02 -3.86 -6.71
N ALA A 86 3.41 -4.94 -7.38
CA ALA A 86 4.43 -4.98 -8.42
C ALA A 86 3.78 -5.20 -9.80
N ASP A 87 3.72 -4.14 -10.60
CA ASP A 87 3.01 -4.09 -11.87
C ASP A 87 3.58 -5.09 -12.90
N GLY A 88 4.91 -5.22 -12.95
CA GLY A 88 5.59 -6.06 -13.95
C GLY A 88 5.41 -7.56 -13.73
N THR A 89 5.06 -7.98 -12.51
CA THR A 89 4.82 -9.40 -12.18
C THR A 89 3.36 -9.71 -11.90
N GLY A 90 2.53 -8.70 -11.61
CA GLY A 90 1.16 -8.89 -11.13
C GLY A 90 1.12 -9.56 -9.76
N THR A 91 2.13 -9.27 -8.92
CA THR A 91 2.20 -9.74 -7.54
C THR A 91 2.04 -8.57 -6.58
N PHE A 92 1.69 -8.86 -5.35
CA PHE A 92 1.79 -7.88 -4.27
C PHE A 92 2.30 -8.55 -3.00
N ASP A 93 3.19 -7.83 -2.31
CA ASP A 93 3.70 -8.24 -1.02
C ASP A 93 2.85 -7.62 0.09
N VAL A 94 2.44 -8.45 1.04
CA VAL A 94 1.62 -8.05 2.19
C VAL A 94 2.41 -8.22 3.46
N TYR A 95 2.39 -7.21 4.32
CA TYR A 95 3.02 -7.26 5.63
C TYR A 95 2.16 -6.63 6.72
N ASP A 96 2.47 -6.97 7.97
CA ASP A 96 1.93 -6.32 9.16
C ASP A 96 2.84 -5.14 9.53
N PRO A 97 2.34 -3.88 9.51
CA PRO A 97 3.14 -2.71 9.83
C PRO A 97 3.65 -2.70 11.28
N ALA A 98 3.05 -3.44 12.20
CA ALA A 98 3.55 -3.58 13.56
C ALA A 98 4.95 -4.24 13.61
N ASN A 99 5.33 -4.98 12.57
CA ASN A 99 6.64 -5.62 12.47
C ASN A 99 7.75 -4.69 11.93
N LEU A 100 7.42 -3.45 11.53
CA LEU A 100 8.43 -2.48 11.06
C LEU A 100 9.35 -1.99 12.17
N VAL A 101 8.96 -2.11 13.42
CA VAL A 101 9.76 -1.67 14.55
C VAL A 101 10.08 -2.85 15.45
N SER A 102 11.37 -3.11 15.66
CA SER A 102 11.87 -4.08 16.65
C SER A 102 12.75 -3.36 17.67
N ASN A 103 12.49 -3.58 18.97
CA ASN A 103 13.25 -2.95 20.05
C ASN A 103 13.41 -1.42 19.91
N LYS A 104 12.35 -0.72 19.49
CA LYS A 104 12.30 0.73 19.23
C LYS A 104 13.16 1.20 18.04
N ARG A 105 13.63 0.28 17.20
CA ARG A 105 14.38 0.57 15.98
C ARG A 105 13.66 -0.01 14.77
N THR A 106 13.87 0.60 13.62
CA THR A 106 13.42 0.04 12.34
C THR A 106 13.94 -1.39 12.19
N ALA A 107 13.07 -2.32 11.84
CA ALA A 107 13.45 -3.70 11.59
C ALA A 107 14.45 -3.78 10.42
N THR A 108 15.36 -4.74 10.49
CA THR A 108 16.29 -5.03 9.39
C THR A 108 15.78 -6.08 8.43
N ASN A 109 14.74 -6.80 8.83
CA ASN A 109 14.04 -7.79 8.03
C ASN A 109 12.54 -7.66 8.28
N LEU A 110 11.74 -7.86 7.24
CA LEU A 110 10.27 -7.81 7.28
C LEU A 110 9.71 -9.09 6.68
N GLU A 111 8.91 -9.78 7.45
CA GLU A 111 8.17 -10.94 6.94
C GLU A 111 7.04 -10.45 6.03
N THR A 112 7.01 -10.95 4.80
CA THR A 112 5.98 -10.64 3.82
C THR A 112 5.32 -11.92 3.33
N LYS A 113 4.05 -11.81 2.95
CA LYS A 113 3.33 -12.81 2.19
C LYS A 113 3.11 -12.29 0.79
N GLN A 114 3.64 -12.97 -0.22
CA GLN A 114 3.40 -12.62 -1.61
C GLN A 114 2.15 -13.31 -2.14
N VAL A 115 1.29 -12.53 -2.78
CA VAL A 115 0.10 -12.99 -3.51
C VAL A 115 0.30 -12.71 -4.98
N LYS A 116 -0.05 -13.69 -5.85
CA LYS A 116 0.11 -13.58 -7.30
C LYS A 116 -1.24 -13.57 -7.99
N LEU A 117 -1.44 -12.58 -8.86
CA LEU A 117 -2.59 -12.49 -9.76
C LEU A 117 -2.30 -13.18 -11.10
N PRO A 118 -3.34 -13.52 -11.88
CA PRO A 118 -3.18 -14.25 -13.15
C PRO A 118 -2.30 -13.56 -14.18
N ASN A 119 -2.37 -12.22 -14.26
CA ASN A 119 -1.65 -11.44 -15.27
C ASN A 119 -0.93 -10.24 -14.66
N PRO A 120 0.27 -9.89 -15.19
CA PRO A 120 0.91 -8.62 -14.89
C PRO A 120 0.09 -7.44 -15.44
N HIS A 121 -0.07 -6.40 -14.62
CA HIS A 121 -0.75 -5.17 -15.02
C HIS A 121 -0.48 -4.07 -14.00
N HIS A 122 -0.70 -2.82 -14.38
CA HIS A 122 -0.72 -1.73 -13.42
C HIS A 122 -1.97 -1.83 -12.53
N GLY A 123 -1.77 -2.07 -11.24
CA GLY A 123 -2.85 -2.42 -10.34
C GLY A 123 -2.65 -1.97 -8.90
N PHE A 124 -3.62 -2.31 -8.10
CA PHE A 124 -3.64 -2.11 -6.66
C PHE A 124 -4.12 -3.36 -5.94
N ALA A 125 -3.83 -3.45 -4.65
CA ALA A 125 -4.39 -4.43 -3.73
C ALA A 125 -4.75 -3.75 -2.42
N ILE A 126 -6.02 -3.77 -2.04
CA ILE A 126 -6.52 -3.22 -0.76
C ILE A 126 -6.72 -4.39 0.19
N PRO A 127 -6.03 -4.43 1.34
CA PRO A 127 -6.28 -5.45 2.36
C PRO A 127 -7.70 -5.39 2.90
N LEU A 128 -8.38 -6.51 2.93
CA LEU A 128 -9.71 -6.72 3.51
C LEU A 128 -9.63 -7.64 4.73
N PRO A 129 -10.68 -7.76 5.55
CA PRO A 129 -10.77 -8.77 6.58
C PRO A 129 -10.56 -10.20 6.03
N ASN A 130 -10.17 -11.14 6.92
CA ASN A 130 -10.02 -12.57 6.62
C ASN A 130 -8.99 -12.90 5.52
N ASP A 131 -7.89 -12.14 5.43
CA ASP A 131 -6.84 -12.32 4.43
C ASP A 131 -7.35 -12.31 2.99
N GLN A 132 -8.33 -11.47 2.73
CA GLN A 132 -8.83 -11.18 1.39
C GLN A 132 -8.27 -9.85 0.90
N TYR A 133 -8.29 -9.65 -0.41
CA TYR A 133 -7.76 -8.44 -1.04
C TYR A 133 -8.68 -8.00 -2.17
N LEU A 134 -9.06 -6.72 -2.17
CA LEU A 134 -9.72 -6.10 -3.32
C LEU A 134 -8.63 -5.63 -4.29
N VAL A 135 -8.65 -6.16 -5.50
CA VAL A 135 -7.60 -5.95 -6.50
C VAL A 135 -8.15 -5.42 -7.81
N ALA A 136 -7.34 -4.67 -8.54
CA ALA A 136 -7.62 -4.36 -9.94
C ALA A 136 -7.54 -5.64 -10.79
N VAL A 137 -8.36 -5.72 -11.84
CA VAL A 137 -8.36 -6.81 -12.83
C VAL A 137 -7.94 -6.26 -14.18
N GLY A 138 -6.96 -6.91 -14.78
CA GLY A 138 -6.44 -6.49 -16.09
C GLY A 138 -5.35 -7.40 -16.61
N ASP A 139 -4.73 -6.91 -17.66
CA ASP A 139 -3.53 -7.46 -18.28
C ASP A 139 -2.59 -6.32 -18.71
N SER A 140 -1.51 -6.63 -19.44
CA SER A 140 -0.53 -5.63 -19.90
C SER A 140 -1.10 -4.59 -20.88
N LYS A 141 -2.31 -4.78 -21.41
CA LYS A 141 -2.94 -3.89 -22.40
C LYS A 141 -4.19 -3.20 -21.87
N THR A 142 -4.98 -3.90 -21.07
CA THR A 142 -6.30 -3.43 -20.63
C THR A 142 -6.52 -3.69 -19.16
N ARG A 143 -7.22 -2.75 -18.52
CA ARG A 143 -7.74 -2.91 -17.16
C ARG A 143 -9.26 -2.86 -17.25
N THR A 144 -9.91 -3.85 -16.68
CA THR A 144 -11.33 -4.13 -16.99
C THR A 144 -12.25 -4.07 -15.78
N GLY A 145 -11.71 -4.16 -14.57
CA GLY A 145 -12.57 -4.22 -13.40
C GLY A 145 -11.81 -4.43 -12.10
N ALA A 146 -12.51 -4.96 -11.13
CA ALA A 146 -11.97 -5.31 -9.83
C ALA A 146 -12.49 -6.67 -9.36
N ALA A 147 -11.70 -7.33 -8.52
CA ALA A 147 -12.05 -8.61 -7.92
C ALA A 147 -11.67 -8.64 -6.44
N VAL A 148 -12.33 -9.47 -5.67
CA VAL A 148 -11.86 -9.90 -4.36
C VAL A 148 -11.19 -11.26 -4.53
N VAL A 149 -9.96 -11.35 -4.04
CA VAL A 149 -9.17 -12.58 -4.04
C VAL A 149 -8.85 -13.05 -2.63
N ASP A 150 -8.62 -14.34 -2.45
CA ASP A 150 -8.12 -14.91 -1.21
C ASP A 150 -6.59 -14.74 -1.08
N ALA A 151 -6.07 -15.22 0.03
CA ALA A 151 -4.65 -15.18 0.35
C ALA A 151 -3.72 -15.98 -0.61
N ASN A 152 -4.28 -16.74 -1.55
CA ASN A 152 -3.57 -17.47 -2.59
C ASN A 152 -3.77 -16.85 -3.98
N GLY A 153 -4.48 -15.71 -4.07
CA GLY A 153 -4.79 -15.03 -5.34
C GLY A 153 -5.99 -15.65 -6.10
N LYS A 154 -6.73 -16.57 -5.48
CA LYS A 154 -7.93 -17.16 -6.09
C LYS A 154 -9.09 -16.19 -5.99
N THR A 155 -9.75 -15.91 -7.11
CA THR A 155 -10.92 -15.04 -7.18
C THR A 155 -12.10 -15.60 -6.39
N ILE A 156 -12.66 -14.78 -5.51
CA ILE A 156 -13.88 -15.02 -4.73
C ILE A 156 -15.09 -14.42 -5.45
N THR A 157 -14.98 -13.14 -5.83
CA THR A 157 -15.98 -12.40 -6.61
C THR A 157 -15.31 -11.41 -7.53
N GLU A 158 -15.92 -11.04 -8.63
CA GLU A 158 -15.34 -10.17 -9.66
C GLU A 158 -16.43 -9.33 -10.32
N ASN A 159 -16.08 -8.10 -10.72
CA ASN A 159 -16.87 -7.25 -11.59
C ASN A 159 -15.98 -6.66 -12.69
N LYS A 160 -16.37 -6.86 -13.96
CA LYS A 160 -15.64 -6.41 -15.18
C LYS A 160 -16.24 -5.16 -15.82
N GLU A 161 -17.11 -4.44 -15.12
CA GLU A 161 -17.75 -3.23 -15.62
C GLU A 161 -17.03 -1.94 -15.21
N CYS A 162 -15.69 -1.99 -15.14
CA CYS A 162 -14.87 -0.81 -14.82
C CYS A 162 -13.71 -0.68 -15.81
N PRO A 163 -14.01 -0.25 -17.06
CA PRO A 163 -12.97 -0.09 -18.07
C PRO A 163 -11.97 0.96 -17.63
N GLY A 164 -10.69 0.72 -17.92
CA GLY A 164 -9.60 1.62 -17.59
C GLY A 164 -9.40 1.82 -16.10
N VAL A 165 -9.78 0.84 -15.26
CA VAL A 165 -9.68 0.94 -13.79
C VAL A 165 -8.36 1.54 -13.36
N HIS A 166 -8.44 2.61 -12.56
CA HIS A 166 -7.29 3.32 -12.03
C HIS A 166 -7.70 4.23 -10.89
N GLY A 167 -6.92 4.17 -9.82
CA GLY A 167 -7.20 4.90 -8.61
C GLY A 167 -8.27 4.24 -7.74
N GLU A 168 -8.06 4.34 -6.48
CA GLU A 168 -8.91 3.78 -5.43
C GLU A 168 -9.00 4.76 -4.27
N ALA A 169 -10.10 4.69 -3.53
CA ALA A 169 -10.25 5.37 -2.27
C ALA A 169 -11.03 4.51 -1.27
N ILE A 170 -10.62 4.59 -0.03
CA ILE A 170 -11.24 3.88 1.09
C ILE A 170 -12.08 4.90 1.86
N ALA A 171 -13.38 4.68 1.89
CA ALA A 171 -14.30 5.47 2.69
C ALA A 171 -14.59 4.78 4.02
N ARG A 172 -15.37 5.42 4.88
CA ARG A 172 -15.82 4.81 6.14
C ARG A 172 -16.68 3.59 5.85
N ASP A 173 -16.86 2.75 6.88
CA ASP A 173 -17.75 1.59 6.85
C ASP A 173 -17.40 0.55 5.77
N ASN A 174 -16.09 0.30 5.56
CA ASN A 174 -15.59 -0.66 4.57
C ASN A 174 -16.19 -0.46 3.17
N THR A 175 -16.36 0.78 2.78
CA THR A 175 -16.79 1.15 1.43
C THR A 175 -15.56 1.56 0.62
N PHE A 176 -15.34 0.86 -0.47
CA PHE A 176 -14.21 1.07 -1.38
C PHE A 176 -14.72 1.62 -2.70
N THR A 177 -14.11 2.67 -3.20
CA THR A 177 -14.45 3.27 -4.48
C THR A 177 -13.29 3.13 -5.44
N ILE A 178 -13.59 2.78 -6.68
CA ILE A 178 -12.63 2.48 -7.73
C ILE A 178 -13.00 3.30 -8.96
N GLY A 179 -12.04 4.08 -9.47
CA GLY A 179 -12.23 4.92 -10.65
C GLY A 179 -12.26 4.09 -11.93
N CYS A 180 -13.25 4.34 -12.78
CA CYS A 180 -13.39 3.79 -14.11
C CYS A 180 -13.39 4.94 -15.12
N THR A 181 -13.11 4.68 -16.41
CA THR A 181 -13.22 5.73 -17.45
C THR A 181 -14.65 6.20 -17.69
N ASP A 182 -15.64 5.43 -17.28
CA ASP A 182 -17.07 5.65 -17.50
C ASP A 182 -17.89 5.76 -16.20
N GLY A 183 -17.23 6.01 -15.06
CA GLY A 183 -17.90 6.16 -13.79
C GLY A 183 -17.09 5.64 -12.61
N VAL A 184 -17.76 5.16 -11.57
CA VAL A 184 -17.16 4.63 -10.35
C VAL A 184 -17.71 3.23 -10.04
N LEU A 185 -16.84 2.31 -9.70
CA LEU A 185 -17.22 1.00 -9.15
C LEU A 185 -17.08 1.05 -7.64
N ILE A 186 -18.14 0.73 -6.93
CA ILE A 186 -18.19 0.69 -5.46
C ILE A 186 -18.20 -0.76 -5.01
N TYR A 187 -17.32 -1.12 -4.08
CA TYR A 187 -17.36 -2.40 -3.38
C TYR A 187 -17.72 -2.16 -1.91
N ARG A 188 -18.76 -2.84 -1.45
CA ARG A 188 -19.22 -2.80 -0.07
C ARG A 188 -19.93 -4.10 0.28
N ASP A 189 -19.69 -4.62 1.49
CA ASP A 189 -20.39 -5.79 2.05
C ASP A 189 -20.48 -6.99 1.08
N GLY A 190 -19.37 -7.28 0.38
CA GLY A 190 -19.30 -8.40 -0.57
C GLY A 190 -19.89 -8.12 -1.95
N THR A 191 -20.39 -6.91 -2.21
CA THR A 191 -21.14 -6.59 -3.44
C THR A 191 -20.47 -5.43 -4.20
N PHE A 192 -20.39 -5.59 -5.52
CA PHE A 192 -20.01 -4.51 -6.44
C PHE A 192 -21.23 -3.79 -6.97
N THR A 193 -21.17 -2.45 -7.01
CA THR A 193 -22.17 -1.57 -7.59
C THR A 193 -21.51 -0.57 -8.53
N LYS A 194 -21.94 -0.51 -9.79
CA LYS A 194 -21.46 0.48 -10.76
C LYS A 194 -22.34 1.73 -10.70
N VAL A 195 -21.68 2.90 -10.69
CA VAL A 195 -22.29 4.23 -10.82
C VAL A 195 -21.68 4.89 -12.05
N THR A 196 -22.50 5.27 -12.99
CA THR A 196 -22.15 5.97 -14.26
C THR A 196 -22.59 7.41 -14.25
#